data_dd0c7811407acf4939b32f15f04340e5
#
_entry.id   dd0c7811407acf4939b32f15f04340e5
#
_cell.length_a   1.000
_cell.length_b   1.000
_cell.length_c   1.000
_cell.angle_alpha   90.00
_cell.angle_beta   90.00
_cell.angle_gamma   90.00
#
_symmetry.space_group_name_H-M   'P 1'
#
loop_
_entity.id
_entity.type
_entity.pdbx_description
1 polymer ?
#
loop_
_entity_poly.entity_id
_entity_poly.type
_entity_poly.pdbx_seq_one_letter_code
_entity_poly.pdbx_strand_id
1 'polypeptide(L)'
;MILASIPRKISQACLGASILLICAAVPAMAGAPGPARSTPAVATPGQLAPDAPFTTVDGKVVQLDAYKGHPVIVWQVTTWCPSCAAGLRTFADHQTQIDHSDLTVLVLRDYDNGGYPGPGMRDFAKSVAAPLLDDPHFVFGEDTLALFERYNPGKFVDIYQVIAADGRVRLASSSPSATFGKIEAFLRPRP
;
A
#
# COMPACT_ATOMS: atom_id res chain seq x y z
N MET A 1 41.23 41.81 44.72
CA MET A 1 41.97 41.21 45.86
C MET A 1 42.34 39.81 45.44
N ILE A 2 43.51 39.65 44.93
CA ILE A 2 44.74 39.23 45.64
C ILE A 2 44.76 37.73 45.83
N LEU A 3 45.61 37.12 45.01
CA LEU A 3 46.76 36.24 45.29
C LEU A 3 46.41 34.77 45.54
N ALA A 4 47.16 33.77 45.20
CA ALA A 4 48.51 33.63 44.64
C ALA A 4 48.71 32.16 44.24
N SER A 5 49.40 31.95 43.16
CA SER A 5 50.52 31.05 42.90
C SER A 5 50.99 30.15 44.08
N ILE A 6 51.34 28.87 43.72
CA ILE A 6 52.69 28.34 43.90
C ILE A 6 52.77 26.94 43.24
N PRO A 7 53.88 26.62 42.56
CA PRO A 7 54.09 25.35 41.86
C PRO A 7 54.88 24.34 42.75
N ARG A 8 54.70 23.06 42.55
CA ARG A 8 55.66 22.08 43.01
C ARG A 8 55.99 21.03 41.95
N LYS A 9 57.21 21.20 41.46
CA LYS A 9 57.93 20.16 40.74
C LYS A 9 58.24 19.03 41.68
N ILE A 10 57.99 17.80 41.27
CA ILE A 10 58.69 16.60 41.84
C ILE A 10 59.14 15.73 40.65
N SER A 11 60.36 15.36 40.77
CA SER A 11 61.30 14.77 39.91
C SER A 11 61.01 13.31 39.52
N GLN A 12 61.57 12.96 38.40
CA GLN A 12 61.71 11.69 37.71
C GLN A 12 62.06 10.49 38.63
N ALA A 13 61.49 9.34 38.30
CA ALA A 13 62.18 8.05 38.40
C ALA A 13 61.77 7.15 37.22
N CYS A 14 62.71 6.87 36.37
CA CYS A 14 62.62 5.89 35.33
C CYS A 14 62.57 4.48 35.94
N LEU A 15 61.59 3.67 35.58
CA LEU A 15 61.73 2.23 35.61
C LEU A 15 61.11 1.68 34.33
N GLY A 16 61.99 1.14 33.46
CA GLY A 16 61.59 0.45 32.26
C GLY A 16 60.87 -0.86 32.57
N ALA A 17 59.68 -0.98 32.06
CA ALA A 17 59.02 -2.28 31.92
C ALA A 17 58.68 -2.46 30.42
N SER A 18 59.44 -3.32 29.77
CA SER A 18 59.15 -3.77 28.40
C SER A 18 57.88 -4.63 28.42
N ILE A 19 56.81 -4.04 28.02
CA ILE A 19 55.56 -4.77 27.77
C ILE A 19 55.61 -5.30 26.32
N LEU A 20 55.80 -6.62 26.19
CA LEU A 20 55.58 -7.32 24.92
C LEU A 20 54.11 -7.18 24.55
N LEU A 21 53.83 -6.39 23.55
CA LEU A 21 52.50 -6.33 22.92
C LEU A 21 52.32 -7.58 22.07
N ILE A 22 51.60 -8.58 22.61
CA ILE A 22 51.09 -9.71 21.84
C ILE A 22 49.87 -9.18 21.05
N CYS A 23 50.08 -8.83 19.77
CA CYS A 23 48.99 -8.59 18.85
C CYS A 23 48.23 -9.91 18.58
N ALA A 24 47.21 -10.21 19.33
CA ALA A 24 46.23 -11.23 18.97
C ALA A 24 45.44 -10.73 17.75
N ALA A 25 45.74 -11.30 16.59
CA ALA A 25 44.90 -11.08 15.38
C ALA A 25 43.51 -11.71 15.64
N VAL A 26 42.53 -10.87 15.86
CA VAL A 26 41.11 -11.28 15.90
C VAL A 26 40.69 -11.52 14.44
N PRO A 27 40.29 -12.75 14.05
CA PRO A 27 39.74 -12.95 12.72
C PRO A 27 38.46 -12.14 12.59
N ALA A 28 38.43 -11.20 11.64
CA ALA A 28 37.23 -10.51 11.23
C ALA A 28 36.25 -11.56 10.67
N MET A 29 35.25 -11.96 11.44
CA MET A 29 34.11 -12.69 10.91
C MET A 29 33.38 -11.76 9.95
N ALA A 30 33.61 -11.96 8.65
CA ALA A 30 32.78 -11.37 7.62
C ALA A 30 31.35 -11.90 7.83
N GLY A 31 30.48 -11.06 8.37
CA GLY A 31 29.08 -11.38 8.51
C GLY A 31 28.51 -11.79 7.16
N ALA A 32 27.86 -12.96 7.09
CA ALA A 32 27.15 -13.37 5.89
C ALA A 32 26.19 -12.25 5.47
N PRO A 33 26.08 -11.91 4.17
CA PRO A 33 25.11 -10.94 3.71
C PRO A 33 23.72 -11.44 4.12
N GLY A 34 23.02 -10.64 4.94
CA GLY A 34 21.64 -10.92 5.31
C GLY A 34 20.77 -11.04 4.06
N PRO A 35 19.67 -11.80 4.10
CA PRO A 35 18.80 -11.95 2.95
C PRO A 35 18.44 -10.58 2.39
N ALA A 36 18.75 -10.36 1.12
CA ALA A 36 18.37 -9.13 0.43
C ALA A 36 16.86 -8.94 0.59
N ARG A 37 16.43 -7.81 1.16
CA ARG A 37 15.02 -7.44 1.18
C ARG A 37 14.58 -7.27 -0.26
N SER A 38 13.84 -8.24 -0.77
CA SER A 38 13.21 -8.10 -2.08
C SER A 38 12.22 -6.94 -2.00
N THR A 39 12.36 -5.96 -2.89
CA THR A 39 11.37 -4.91 -3.06
C THR A 39 10.02 -5.58 -3.34
N PRO A 40 8.91 -5.18 -2.67
CA PRO A 40 7.60 -5.75 -2.95
C PRO A 40 7.26 -5.61 -4.43
N ALA A 41 6.70 -6.67 -5.03
CA ALA A 41 6.21 -6.60 -6.40
C ALA A 41 5.09 -5.56 -6.49
N VAL A 42 5.14 -4.69 -7.51
CA VAL A 42 4.16 -3.62 -7.75
C VAL A 42 3.19 -4.05 -8.84
N ALA A 43 1.90 -3.72 -8.66
CA ALA A 43 0.86 -3.98 -9.64
C ALA A 43 1.11 -3.17 -10.93
N THR A 44 1.66 -3.83 -11.93
CA THR A 44 2.09 -3.21 -13.19
C THR A 44 1.34 -3.84 -14.36
N PRO A 45 0.80 -3.05 -15.32
CA PRO A 45 0.13 -3.59 -16.50
C PRO A 45 1.00 -4.63 -17.24
N GLY A 46 0.37 -5.76 -17.60
CA GLY A 46 1.02 -6.90 -18.23
C GLY A 46 1.60 -7.93 -17.25
N GLN A 47 1.81 -7.58 -15.99
CA GLN A 47 2.33 -8.50 -14.96
C GLN A 47 1.19 -9.19 -14.19
N LEU A 48 1.52 -10.30 -13.51
CA LEU A 48 0.62 -10.88 -12.54
C LEU A 48 0.39 -9.88 -11.39
N ALA A 49 -0.86 -9.74 -10.99
CA ALA A 49 -1.25 -8.92 -9.86
C ALA A 49 -0.66 -9.49 -8.57
N PRO A 50 0.08 -8.71 -7.80
CA PRO A 50 0.63 -9.19 -6.52
C PRO A 50 -0.50 -9.41 -5.51
N ASP A 51 -0.48 -10.55 -4.81
CA ASP A 51 -1.41 -10.80 -3.73
C ASP A 51 -1.13 -9.90 -2.52
N ALA A 52 -2.18 -9.41 -1.89
CA ALA A 52 -2.11 -8.62 -0.67
C ALA A 52 -3.45 -8.66 0.09
N PRO A 53 -3.43 -8.57 1.43
CA PRO A 53 -4.65 -8.51 2.21
C PRO A 53 -5.27 -7.11 2.22
N PHE A 54 -6.59 -7.07 2.40
CA PHE A 54 -7.36 -5.87 2.80
C PHE A 54 -8.40 -6.27 3.84
N THR A 55 -9.02 -5.29 4.50
CA THR A 55 -10.06 -5.54 5.50
C THR A 55 -11.40 -5.00 4.99
N THR A 56 -12.42 -5.85 4.89
CA THR A 56 -13.76 -5.39 4.47
C THR A 56 -14.39 -4.49 5.54
N VAL A 57 -15.42 -3.72 5.16
CA VAL A 57 -16.18 -2.89 6.11
C VAL A 57 -16.88 -3.71 7.22
N ASP A 58 -16.98 -5.05 7.05
CA ASP A 58 -17.48 -5.97 8.08
C ASP A 58 -16.36 -6.57 8.94
N GLY A 59 -15.12 -6.07 8.79
CA GLY A 59 -13.98 -6.48 9.60
C GLY A 59 -13.32 -7.79 9.19
N LYS A 60 -13.66 -8.37 8.04
CA LYS A 60 -13.02 -9.60 7.53
C LYS A 60 -11.74 -9.25 6.79
N VAL A 61 -10.65 -9.96 7.09
CA VAL A 61 -9.42 -9.89 6.31
C VAL A 61 -9.55 -10.83 5.10
N VAL A 62 -9.35 -10.28 3.91
CA VAL A 62 -9.46 -11.00 2.62
C VAL A 62 -8.18 -10.80 1.82
N GLN A 63 -7.70 -11.86 1.16
CA GLN A 63 -6.59 -11.78 0.20
C GLN A 63 -7.14 -11.47 -1.19
N LEU A 64 -6.42 -10.70 -1.99
CA LEU A 64 -6.82 -10.43 -3.38
C LEU A 64 -6.91 -11.69 -4.23
N ASP A 65 -6.11 -12.69 -3.90
CA ASP A 65 -6.13 -14.01 -4.55
C ASP A 65 -7.49 -14.73 -4.44
N ALA A 66 -8.37 -14.34 -3.50
CA ALA A 66 -9.73 -14.84 -3.41
C ALA A 66 -10.59 -14.50 -4.65
N TYR A 67 -10.19 -13.51 -5.43
CA TYR A 67 -10.89 -13.07 -6.65
C TYR A 67 -10.27 -13.63 -7.93
N LYS A 68 -9.28 -14.53 -7.85
CA LYS A 68 -8.70 -15.18 -9.04
C LYS A 68 -9.78 -15.91 -9.85
N GLY A 69 -9.65 -15.81 -11.17
CA GLY A 69 -10.62 -16.40 -12.08
C GLY A 69 -11.76 -15.47 -12.50
N HIS A 70 -11.87 -14.31 -11.86
CA HIS A 70 -12.84 -13.27 -12.19
C HIS A 70 -12.13 -11.94 -12.46
N PRO A 71 -12.66 -11.08 -13.35
CA PRO A 71 -12.13 -9.73 -13.50
C PRO A 71 -12.43 -8.90 -12.23
N VAL A 72 -11.44 -8.13 -11.81
CA VAL A 72 -11.52 -7.33 -10.58
C VAL A 72 -10.96 -5.94 -10.81
N ILE A 73 -11.61 -4.92 -10.26
CA ILE A 73 -11.05 -3.60 -10.06
C ILE A 73 -10.58 -3.50 -8.60
N VAL A 74 -9.32 -3.14 -8.39
CA VAL A 74 -8.80 -2.68 -7.11
C VAL A 74 -8.74 -1.15 -7.20
N TRP A 75 -9.63 -0.47 -6.50
CA TRP A 75 -9.72 0.99 -6.51
C TRP A 75 -9.46 1.55 -5.12
N GLN A 76 -8.33 2.25 -5.02
CA GLN A 76 -7.90 2.91 -3.79
C GLN A 76 -8.37 4.35 -3.80
N VAL A 77 -9.10 4.73 -2.76
CA VAL A 77 -9.75 6.03 -2.62
C VAL A 77 -9.41 6.68 -1.29
N THR A 78 -9.45 8.00 -1.25
CA THR A 78 -9.51 8.73 0.02
C THR A 78 -10.91 9.26 0.25
N THR A 79 -11.41 9.16 1.47
CA THR A 79 -12.81 9.48 1.78
C THR A 79 -13.12 10.98 1.89
N TRP A 80 -12.09 11.81 1.76
CA TRP A 80 -12.21 13.27 1.68
C TRP A 80 -12.12 13.81 0.24
N CYS A 81 -11.81 12.96 -0.73
CA CYS A 81 -11.51 13.37 -2.10
C CYS A 81 -12.78 13.50 -2.96
N PRO A 82 -13.05 14.69 -3.57
CA PRO A 82 -14.23 14.87 -4.42
C PRO A 82 -14.25 14.00 -5.67
N SER A 83 -13.10 13.69 -6.29
CA SER A 83 -13.03 12.81 -7.46
C SER A 83 -13.38 11.37 -7.09
N CYS A 84 -13.00 10.89 -5.92
CA CYS A 84 -13.39 9.59 -5.40
C CYS A 84 -14.91 9.51 -5.21
N ALA A 85 -15.52 10.54 -4.61
CA ALA A 85 -16.98 10.61 -4.49
C ALA A 85 -17.66 10.65 -5.86
N ALA A 86 -17.12 11.39 -6.83
CA ALA A 86 -17.63 11.41 -8.20
C ALA A 86 -17.51 10.04 -8.88
N GLY A 87 -16.37 9.35 -8.70
CA GLY A 87 -16.15 8.00 -9.22
C GLY A 87 -17.16 7.00 -8.66
N LEU A 88 -17.45 7.07 -7.35
CA LEU A 88 -18.41 6.18 -6.71
C LEU A 88 -19.84 6.41 -7.24
N ARG A 89 -20.24 7.68 -7.47
CA ARG A 89 -21.51 7.99 -8.15
C ARG A 89 -21.55 7.45 -9.57
N THR A 90 -20.44 7.57 -10.32
CA THR A 90 -20.34 7.01 -11.67
C THR A 90 -20.55 5.50 -11.68
N PHE A 91 -20.00 4.78 -10.72
CA PHE A 91 -20.27 3.34 -10.58
C PHE A 91 -21.74 3.07 -10.27
N ALA A 92 -22.39 3.87 -9.41
CA ALA A 92 -23.82 3.75 -9.14
C ALA A 92 -24.67 4.01 -10.39
N ASP A 93 -24.32 5.02 -11.19
CA ASP A 93 -25.02 5.34 -12.46
C ASP A 93 -24.89 4.21 -13.50
N HIS A 94 -23.85 3.38 -13.39
CA HIS A 94 -23.57 2.25 -14.29
C HIS A 94 -23.83 0.87 -13.62
N GLN A 95 -24.46 0.84 -12.46
CA GLN A 95 -24.69 -0.38 -11.67
C GLN A 95 -25.29 -1.51 -12.52
N THR A 96 -26.33 -1.24 -13.30
CA THR A 96 -26.97 -2.24 -14.16
C THR A 96 -25.98 -2.89 -15.16
N GLN A 97 -25.02 -2.14 -15.69
CA GLN A 97 -24.02 -2.71 -16.58
C GLN A 97 -23.05 -3.63 -15.84
N ILE A 98 -22.71 -3.27 -14.61
CA ILE A 98 -21.82 -4.06 -13.74
C ILE A 98 -22.52 -5.34 -13.32
N ASP A 99 -23.79 -5.28 -12.92
CA ASP A 99 -24.62 -6.43 -12.52
C ASP A 99 -24.76 -7.50 -13.64
N HIS A 100 -24.68 -7.08 -14.89
CA HIS A 100 -24.70 -7.97 -16.05
C HIS A 100 -23.29 -8.46 -16.47
N SER A 101 -22.27 -8.18 -15.69
CA SER A 101 -20.88 -8.57 -15.92
C SER A 101 -20.38 -9.53 -14.84
N ASP A 102 -19.19 -10.10 -15.03
CA ASP A 102 -18.49 -10.86 -13.99
C ASP A 102 -17.53 -9.99 -13.15
N LEU A 103 -17.58 -8.65 -13.34
CA LEU A 103 -16.65 -7.73 -12.71
C LEU A 103 -16.98 -7.56 -11.22
N THR A 104 -15.96 -7.64 -10.38
CA THR A 104 -16.04 -7.21 -8.97
C THR A 104 -15.25 -5.91 -8.79
N VAL A 105 -15.82 -4.96 -8.06
CA VAL A 105 -15.19 -3.68 -7.75
C VAL A 105 -14.85 -3.63 -6.26
N LEU A 106 -13.56 -3.69 -5.95
CA LEU A 106 -13.06 -3.50 -4.59
C LEU A 106 -12.79 -2.02 -4.40
N VAL A 107 -13.60 -1.36 -3.56
CA VAL A 107 -13.45 0.06 -3.22
C VAL A 107 -12.80 0.15 -1.84
N LEU A 108 -11.51 0.45 -1.82
CA LEU A 108 -10.69 0.38 -0.62
C LEU A 108 -10.27 1.78 -0.19
N ARG A 109 -10.57 2.14 1.06
CA ARG A 109 -10.04 3.36 1.63
C ARG A 109 -8.53 3.21 1.76
N ASP A 110 -7.82 4.13 1.15
CA ASP A 110 -6.37 4.15 1.08
C ASP A 110 -5.73 4.10 2.47
N TYR A 111 -4.58 3.44 2.57
CA TYR A 111 -3.85 3.34 3.83
C TYR A 111 -3.61 4.73 4.43
N ASP A 112 -3.95 4.88 5.71
CA ASP A 112 -3.91 6.17 6.41
C ASP A 112 -4.73 7.30 5.73
N ASN A 113 -5.70 6.94 4.86
CA ASN A 113 -6.57 7.90 4.16
C ASN A 113 -5.80 9.03 3.45
N GLY A 114 -4.61 8.73 2.92
CA GLY A 114 -3.72 9.72 2.32
C GLY A 114 -3.15 10.74 3.32
N GLY A 115 -3.13 10.43 4.61
CA GLY A 115 -2.63 11.30 5.69
C GLY A 115 -3.63 12.36 6.19
N TYR A 116 -4.90 12.27 5.79
CA TYR A 116 -5.92 13.26 6.19
C TYR A 116 -7.11 12.59 6.89
N PRO A 117 -7.76 13.29 7.84
CA PRO A 117 -8.97 12.80 8.48
C PRO A 117 -10.12 12.67 7.47
N GLY A 118 -11.03 11.76 7.73
CA GLY A 118 -12.23 11.54 6.92
C GLY A 118 -13.07 10.42 7.50
N PRO A 119 -14.31 10.23 6.98
CA PRO A 119 -15.17 9.14 7.41
C PRO A 119 -14.53 7.78 7.11
N GLY A 120 -14.94 6.73 7.83
CA GLY A 120 -14.65 5.35 7.47
C GLY A 120 -15.30 4.99 6.13
N MET A 121 -14.82 3.91 5.50
CA MET A 121 -15.28 3.53 4.16
C MET A 121 -16.79 3.28 4.09
N ARG A 122 -17.38 2.63 5.09
CA ARG A 122 -18.83 2.37 5.14
C ARG A 122 -19.64 3.68 5.15
N ASP A 123 -19.26 4.65 5.97
CA ASP A 123 -19.97 5.93 6.08
C ASP A 123 -19.82 6.76 4.81
N PHE A 124 -18.65 6.74 4.21
CA PHE A 124 -18.40 7.37 2.93
C PHE A 124 -19.28 6.77 1.82
N ALA A 125 -19.27 5.45 1.66
CA ALA A 125 -20.09 4.76 0.67
C ALA A 125 -21.59 5.04 0.90
N LYS A 126 -22.05 4.96 2.15
CA LYS A 126 -23.44 5.27 2.51
C LYS A 126 -23.84 6.69 2.15
N SER A 127 -22.97 7.66 2.31
CA SER A 127 -23.24 9.07 2.02
C SER A 127 -23.26 9.40 0.53
N VAL A 128 -22.53 8.62 -0.29
CA VAL A 128 -22.30 8.93 -1.71
C VAL A 128 -23.10 8.05 -2.64
N ALA A 129 -23.19 6.74 -2.36
CA ALA A 129 -23.82 5.74 -3.21
C ALA A 129 -24.30 4.54 -2.37
N ALA A 130 -25.23 4.79 -1.45
CA ALA A 130 -25.75 3.78 -0.52
C ALA A 130 -26.19 2.46 -1.18
N PRO A 131 -26.84 2.44 -2.36
CA PRO A 131 -27.27 1.19 -3.00
C PRO A 131 -26.10 0.22 -3.30
N LEU A 132 -24.90 0.71 -3.53
CA LEU A 132 -23.75 -0.15 -3.83
C LEU A 132 -23.25 -0.94 -2.61
N LEU A 133 -23.64 -0.57 -1.38
CA LEU A 133 -23.24 -1.30 -0.17
C LEU A 133 -23.84 -2.70 -0.09
N ASP A 134 -25.01 -2.90 -0.67
CA ASP A 134 -25.74 -4.18 -0.67
C ASP A 134 -25.59 -4.93 -2.01
N ASP A 135 -24.84 -4.38 -2.94
CA ASP A 135 -24.60 -4.95 -4.26
C ASP A 135 -23.44 -5.97 -4.23
N PRO A 136 -23.66 -7.23 -4.63
CA PRO A 136 -22.66 -8.27 -4.57
C PRO A 136 -21.42 -8.04 -5.48
N HIS A 137 -21.54 -7.15 -6.46
CA HIS A 137 -20.43 -6.75 -7.32
C HIS A 137 -19.49 -5.75 -6.66
N PHE A 138 -19.88 -5.17 -5.51
CA PHE A 138 -19.07 -4.17 -4.81
C PHE A 138 -18.62 -4.69 -3.44
N VAL A 139 -17.33 -4.56 -3.18
CA VAL A 139 -16.73 -4.88 -1.88
C VAL A 139 -16.05 -3.63 -1.36
N PHE A 140 -16.55 -3.13 -0.25
CA PHE A 140 -15.98 -1.96 0.42
C PHE A 140 -15.06 -2.39 1.56
N GLY A 141 -13.94 -1.69 1.72
CA GLY A 141 -12.95 -2.04 2.73
C GLY A 141 -11.92 -0.97 3.01
N GLU A 142 -11.01 -1.35 3.87
CA GLU A 142 -9.85 -0.55 4.27
C GLU A 142 -8.59 -1.22 3.70
N ASP A 143 -7.72 -0.43 3.12
CA ASP A 143 -6.45 -0.89 2.60
C ASP A 143 -5.47 -1.25 3.73
N THR A 144 -4.59 -2.18 3.49
CA THR A 144 -3.44 -2.45 4.36
C THR A 144 -2.18 -1.79 3.80
N LEU A 145 -1.19 -1.54 4.64
CA LEU A 145 0.11 -1.05 4.16
C LEU A 145 0.69 -1.96 3.06
N ALA A 146 0.53 -3.27 3.20
CA ALA A 146 1.04 -4.24 2.24
C ALA A 146 0.35 -4.13 0.86
N LEU A 147 -0.95 -3.84 0.81
CA LEU A 147 -1.68 -3.62 -0.44
C LEU A 147 -1.33 -2.25 -1.00
N PHE A 148 -1.31 -1.22 -0.17
CA PHE A 148 -0.95 0.14 -0.54
C PHE A 148 0.43 0.20 -1.23
N GLU A 149 1.47 -0.39 -0.65
CA GLU A 149 2.81 -0.40 -1.22
C GLU A 149 2.88 -1.10 -2.59
N ARG A 150 1.98 -2.05 -2.86
CA ARG A 150 1.93 -2.81 -4.12
C ARG A 150 1.07 -2.16 -5.18
N TYR A 151 -0.01 -1.52 -4.79
CA TYR A 151 -1.02 -1.00 -5.72
C TYR A 151 -1.00 0.53 -5.84
N ASN A 152 -0.45 1.23 -4.84
CA ASN A 152 -0.36 2.70 -4.84
C ASN A 152 1.01 3.24 -4.36
N PRO A 153 2.15 2.74 -4.87
CA PRO A 153 3.46 3.23 -4.46
C PRO A 153 3.66 4.72 -4.77
N GLY A 154 2.90 5.26 -5.72
CA GLY A 154 2.90 6.69 -6.08
C GLY A 154 2.10 7.58 -5.14
N LYS A 155 1.39 7.01 -4.16
CA LYS A 155 0.56 7.73 -3.17
C LYS A 155 -0.50 8.64 -3.80
N PHE A 156 -1.15 8.15 -4.84
CA PHE A 156 -2.26 8.84 -5.47
C PHE A 156 -3.51 8.75 -4.60
N VAL A 157 -4.31 9.80 -4.56
CA VAL A 157 -5.55 9.84 -3.76
C VAL A 157 -6.73 9.13 -4.42
N ASP A 158 -6.61 8.76 -5.70
CA ASP A 158 -7.65 8.18 -6.54
C ASP A 158 -6.98 7.38 -7.66
N ILE A 159 -6.75 6.09 -7.43
CA ILE A 159 -6.10 5.20 -8.41
C ILE A 159 -6.80 3.85 -8.45
N TYR A 160 -6.95 3.28 -9.64
CA TYR A 160 -7.46 1.94 -9.79
C TYR A 160 -6.64 1.09 -10.76
N GLN A 161 -6.62 -0.21 -10.51
CA GLN A 161 -6.10 -1.22 -11.40
C GLN A 161 -7.23 -2.18 -11.81
N VAL A 162 -7.25 -2.57 -13.08
CA VAL A 162 -8.11 -3.64 -13.57
C VAL A 162 -7.29 -4.90 -13.75
N ILE A 163 -7.70 -5.95 -13.07
CA ILE A 163 -7.09 -7.28 -13.12
C ILE A 163 -8.05 -8.19 -13.88
N ALA A 164 -7.58 -8.85 -14.92
CA ALA A 164 -8.38 -9.80 -15.68
C ALA A 164 -8.48 -11.15 -14.98
N ALA A 165 -9.38 -12.02 -15.43
CA ALA A 165 -9.59 -13.34 -14.88
C ALA A 165 -8.33 -14.23 -14.86
N ASP A 166 -7.36 -13.99 -15.75
CA ASP A 166 -6.06 -14.65 -15.77
C ASP A 166 -5.08 -14.13 -14.68
N GLY A 167 -5.53 -13.22 -13.83
CA GLY A 167 -4.76 -12.63 -12.74
C GLY A 167 -3.76 -11.56 -13.18
N ARG A 168 -3.80 -11.10 -14.44
CA ARG A 168 -2.89 -10.06 -14.91
C ARG A 168 -3.51 -8.67 -14.82
N VAL A 169 -2.72 -7.72 -14.39
CA VAL A 169 -3.09 -6.29 -14.45
C VAL A 169 -3.19 -5.90 -15.92
N ARG A 170 -4.34 -5.40 -16.35
CA ARG A 170 -4.60 -4.94 -17.74
C ARG A 170 -4.57 -3.43 -17.86
N LEU A 171 -4.89 -2.74 -16.78
CA LEU A 171 -5.00 -1.28 -16.76
C LEU A 171 -4.59 -0.76 -15.39
N ALA A 172 -3.88 0.35 -15.36
CA ALA A 172 -3.75 1.23 -14.21
C ALA A 172 -4.18 2.63 -14.66
N SER A 173 -5.10 3.25 -13.93
CA SER A 173 -5.64 4.57 -14.26
C SER A 173 -6.19 5.23 -12.99
N SER A 174 -6.74 6.42 -13.11
CA SER A 174 -7.32 7.17 -12.00
C SER A 174 -8.67 7.77 -12.40
N SER A 175 -9.39 8.27 -11.41
CA SER A 175 -10.64 9.02 -11.58
C SER A 175 -11.65 8.29 -12.46
N PRO A 176 -12.31 7.24 -11.95
CA PRO A 176 -13.31 6.47 -12.70
C PRO A 176 -14.37 7.35 -13.38
N SER A 177 -14.78 8.46 -12.75
CA SER A 177 -15.73 9.41 -13.34
C SER A 177 -15.28 10.01 -14.68
N ALA A 178 -13.98 10.16 -14.88
CA ALA A 178 -13.41 10.69 -16.12
C ALA A 178 -12.95 9.58 -17.08
N THR A 179 -12.76 8.37 -16.59
CA THR A 179 -12.12 7.28 -17.34
C THR A 179 -12.97 6.01 -17.42
N PHE A 180 -14.28 6.09 -17.11
CA PHE A 180 -15.16 4.93 -17.06
C PHE A 180 -15.18 4.15 -18.39
N GLY A 181 -15.10 4.83 -19.53
CA GLY A 181 -14.99 4.18 -20.82
C GLY A 181 -13.82 3.19 -20.97
N LYS A 182 -12.76 3.34 -20.15
CA LYS A 182 -11.69 2.33 -20.08
C LYS A 182 -12.12 1.09 -19.31
N ILE A 183 -13.03 1.25 -18.34
CA ILE A 183 -13.59 0.17 -17.51
C ILE A 183 -14.62 -0.62 -18.33
N GLU A 184 -15.43 0.05 -19.16
CA GLU A 184 -16.46 -0.58 -19.98
C GLU A 184 -15.92 -1.71 -20.89
N ALA A 185 -14.65 -1.63 -21.30
CA ALA A 185 -14.01 -2.70 -22.07
C ALA A 185 -13.94 -4.04 -21.32
N PHE A 186 -14.09 -4.02 -20.00
CA PHE A 186 -14.05 -5.19 -19.10
C PHE A 186 -15.45 -5.63 -18.62
N LEU A 187 -16.50 -4.85 -18.93
CA LEU A 187 -17.90 -5.16 -18.59
C LEU A 187 -18.59 -6.11 -19.59
N ARG A 188 -17.88 -6.60 -20.59
CA ARG A 188 -18.49 -7.44 -21.63
C ARG A 188 -18.96 -8.76 -21.01
N PRO A 189 -20.21 -9.18 -21.28
CA PRO A 189 -20.68 -10.51 -20.89
C PRO A 189 -19.75 -11.57 -21.49
N ARG A 190 -19.49 -12.63 -20.73
CA ARG A 190 -18.87 -13.83 -21.34
C ARG A 190 -19.79 -14.40 -22.40
N PRO A 191 -19.24 -14.85 -23.54
CA PRO A 191 -20.01 -15.57 -24.55
C PRO A 191 -20.54 -16.90 -24.01
#